data_e570f202baadf9d9665529ba2e9b9a81
#
_entry.id   e570f202baadf9d9665529ba2e9b9a81
#
_cell.length_a   1.000
_cell.length_b   1.000
_cell.length_c   1.000
_cell.angle_alpha   90.00
_cell.angle_beta   90.00
_cell.angle_gamma   90.00
#
_symmetry.space_group_name_H-M   'P 1'
#
loop_
_entity.id
_entity.type
_entity.pdbx_description
1 polymer ?
#
loop_
_entity_poly.entity_id
_entity_poly.type
_entity_poly.pdbx_seq_one_letter_code
_entity_poly.pdbx_strand_id
1 'polypeptide(L)'
;MGEILLRAENIDKHFGITHALDNVSFTFERGEIHALIGENGSGKSTLTSCLTGIYQKDSGKFILEGKEITATNQVEANHQGVAIIVQEIGTLSGLTVAENIFLGNEDQFTKCGIKNTAAMNKKAQEYLDSYGFNYIDATKVIDDYNFEDRKLVEIVKSTYFNP
;
A
#
# COMPACT_ATOMS: atom_id res chain seq x y z
N MET A 1 -3.27 -28.07 -1.59
CA MET A 1 -3.80 -26.83 -0.98
C MET A 1 -2.60 -25.97 -0.74
N GLY A 2 -2.58 -24.77 -1.29
CA GLY A 2 -1.51 -23.81 -1.07
C GLY A 2 -1.53 -23.28 0.38
N GLU A 3 -0.49 -22.62 0.78
CA GLU A 3 -0.41 -21.94 2.08
C GLU A 3 -1.34 -20.73 2.07
N ILE A 4 -2.29 -20.65 3.01
CA ILE A 4 -3.18 -19.50 3.13
C ILE A 4 -2.33 -18.29 3.59
N LEU A 5 -2.28 -17.26 2.75
CA LEU A 5 -1.59 -16.01 3.03
C LEU A 5 -2.49 -15.04 3.80
N LEU A 6 -3.69 -14.78 3.28
CA LEU A 6 -4.65 -13.85 3.87
C LEU A 6 -5.99 -14.54 4.09
N ARG A 7 -6.60 -14.30 5.25
CA ARG A 7 -7.97 -14.72 5.58
C ARG A 7 -8.75 -13.53 6.10
N ALA A 8 -9.95 -13.36 5.58
CA ALA A 8 -10.97 -12.49 6.14
C ALA A 8 -12.06 -13.34 6.78
N GLU A 9 -12.49 -12.99 7.97
CA GLU A 9 -13.52 -13.72 8.72
C GLU A 9 -14.59 -12.74 9.19
N ASN A 10 -15.81 -12.93 8.67
CA ASN A 10 -17.04 -12.25 9.08
C ASN A 10 -16.89 -10.71 9.10
N ILE A 11 -16.30 -10.15 8.06
CA ILE A 11 -16.08 -8.71 7.95
C ILE A 11 -17.41 -8.00 7.74
N ASP A 12 -17.69 -7.05 8.62
CA ASP A 12 -18.90 -6.25 8.61
C ASP A 12 -18.55 -4.75 8.58
N LYS A 13 -19.31 -3.96 7.81
CA LYS A 13 -19.13 -2.51 7.71
C LYS A 13 -20.41 -1.79 7.34
N HIS A 14 -20.79 -0.83 8.17
CA HIS A 14 -21.89 0.09 7.92
C HIS A 14 -21.40 1.52 7.73
N PHE A 15 -22.11 2.26 6.90
CA PHE A 15 -22.04 3.71 6.79
C PHE A 15 -23.42 4.29 7.02
N GLY A 16 -23.70 4.68 8.26
CA GLY A 16 -25.05 5.07 8.67
C GLY A 16 -26.05 3.95 8.43
N ILE A 17 -27.02 4.15 7.56
CA ILE A 17 -28.06 3.14 7.20
C ILE A 17 -27.61 2.16 6.11
N THR A 18 -26.47 2.42 5.46
CA THR A 18 -25.96 1.56 4.38
C THR A 18 -25.10 0.45 4.93
N HIS A 19 -25.51 -0.80 4.73
CA HIS A 19 -24.71 -1.98 5.04
C HIS A 19 -23.79 -2.28 3.84
N ALA A 20 -22.55 -1.84 3.92
CA ALA A 20 -21.59 -1.90 2.81
C ALA A 20 -20.87 -3.24 2.70
N LEU A 21 -20.62 -3.93 3.83
CA LEU A 21 -20.09 -5.28 3.90
C LEU A 21 -20.93 -6.06 4.90
N ASP A 22 -21.48 -7.19 4.47
CA ASP A 22 -22.35 -8.05 5.27
C ASP A 22 -21.69 -9.43 5.40
N ASN A 23 -21.08 -9.67 6.56
CA ASN A 23 -20.50 -10.97 6.95
C ASN A 23 -19.55 -11.57 5.87
N VAL A 24 -18.68 -10.74 5.30
CA VAL A 24 -17.80 -11.13 4.19
C VAL A 24 -16.64 -11.97 4.70
N SER A 25 -16.47 -13.18 4.14
CA SER A 25 -15.38 -14.09 4.47
C SER A 25 -14.73 -14.64 3.19
N PHE A 26 -13.39 -14.70 3.15
CA PHE A 26 -12.62 -15.28 2.04
C PHE A 26 -11.21 -15.67 2.50
N THR A 27 -10.51 -16.40 1.62
CA THR A 27 -9.10 -16.76 1.81
C THR A 27 -8.34 -16.55 0.52
N PHE A 28 -7.09 -16.09 0.62
CA PHE A 28 -6.12 -16.01 -0.48
C PHE A 28 -4.93 -16.89 -0.16
N GLU A 29 -4.50 -17.68 -1.15
CA GLU A 29 -3.29 -18.50 -1.04
C GLU A 29 -2.06 -17.69 -1.47
N ARG A 30 -0.90 -18.08 -0.99
CA ARG A 30 0.37 -17.41 -1.32
C ARG A 30 0.68 -17.54 -2.81
N GLY A 31 1.09 -16.44 -3.43
CA GLY A 31 1.50 -16.37 -4.83
C GLY A 31 0.34 -16.31 -5.83
N GLU A 32 -0.90 -16.18 -5.38
CA GLU A 32 -2.06 -16.05 -6.26
C GLU A 32 -2.37 -14.59 -6.60
N ILE A 33 -2.98 -14.41 -7.76
CA ILE A 33 -3.56 -13.14 -8.21
C ILE A 33 -5.08 -13.29 -8.21
N HIS A 34 -5.76 -12.50 -7.38
CA HIS A 34 -7.21 -12.51 -7.27
C HIS A 34 -7.83 -11.25 -7.88
N ALA A 35 -8.91 -11.42 -8.63
CA ALA A 35 -9.72 -10.33 -9.14
C ALA A 35 -11.01 -10.18 -8.32
N LEU A 36 -11.21 -9.01 -7.72
CA LEU A 36 -12.45 -8.66 -7.03
C LEU A 36 -13.42 -8.02 -8.01
N ILE A 37 -14.44 -8.77 -8.42
CA ILE A 37 -15.40 -8.38 -9.47
C ILE A 37 -16.78 -8.13 -8.83
N GLY A 38 -17.51 -7.16 -9.36
CA GLY A 38 -18.86 -6.82 -8.92
C GLY A 38 -19.30 -5.46 -9.44
N GLU A 39 -20.59 -5.14 -9.30
CA GLU A 39 -21.18 -3.87 -9.71
C GLU A 39 -20.64 -2.68 -8.90
N ASN A 40 -20.87 -1.47 -9.41
CA ASN A 40 -20.58 -0.26 -8.62
C ASN A 40 -21.45 -0.24 -7.37
N GLY A 41 -20.83 0.05 -6.22
CA GLY A 41 -21.53 0.00 -4.93
C GLY A 41 -21.60 -1.35 -4.25
N SER A 42 -21.03 -2.43 -4.84
CA SER A 42 -21.02 -3.77 -4.21
C SER A 42 -20.03 -3.97 -3.05
N GLY A 43 -19.41 -2.90 -2.54
CA GLY A 43 -18.52 -2.96 -1.38
C GLY A 43 -17.05 -3.26 -1.68
N LYS A 44 -16.62 -3.41 -2.96
CA LYS A 44 -15.23 -3.74 -3.32
C LYS A 44 -14.20 -2.79 -2.70
N SER A 45 -14.36 -1.49 -2.93
CA SER A 45 -13.46 -0.47 -2.40
C SER A 45 -13.57 -0.37 -0.87
N THR A 46 -14.74 -0.64 -0.30
CA THR A 46 -14.93 -0.68 1.15
C THR A 46 -14.14 -1.82 1.77
N LEU A 47 -14.15 -3.01 1.14
CA LEU A 47 -13.41 -4.17 1.61
C LEU A 47 -11.89 -3.92 1.60
N THR A 48 -11.35 -3.41 0.49
CA THR A 48 -9.92 -3.06 0.40
C THR A 48 -9.53 -1.95 1.36
N SER A 49 -10.40 -0.94 1.55
CA SER A 49 -10.17 0.14 2.52
C SER A 49 -10.23 -0.33 3.97
N CYS A 50 -11.06 -1.32 4.29
CA CYS A 50 -11.06 -1.95 5.61
C CYS A 50 -9.80 -2.78 5.86
N LEU A 51 -9.33 -3.52 4.85
CA LEU A 51 -8.11 -4.32 4.94
C LEU A 51 -6.87 -3.44 5.19
N THR A 52 -6.83 -2.26 4.58
CA THR A 52 -5.71 -1.31 4.67
C THR A 52 -5.85 -0.28 5.80
N GLY A 53 -6.86 -0.41 6.65
CA GLY A 53 -7.08 0.49 7.79
C GLY A 53 -7.55 1.90 7.44
N ILE A 54 -7.86 2.20 6.17
CA ILE A 54 -8.48 3.47 5.74
C ILE A 54 -9.87 3.61 6.38
N TYR A 55 -10.64 2.52 6.36
CA TYR A 55 -11.89 2.43 7.13
C TYR A 55 -11.74 1.38 8.22
N GLN A 56 -12.24 1.70 9.41
CA GLN A 56 -12.36 0.72 10.47
C GLN A 56 -13.56 -0.20 10.19
N LYS A 57 -13.34 -1.51 10.20
CA LYS A 57 -14.42 -2.50 10.16
C LYS A 57 -15.25 -2.43 11.45
N ASP A 58 -16.52 -2.77 11.37
CA ASP A 58 -17.41 -2.77 12.55
C ASP A 58 -17.27 -4.09 13.32
N SER A 59 -17.07 -5.21 12.60
CA SER A 59 -16.76 -6.51 13.20
C SER A 59 -15.94 -7.39 12.25
N GLY A 60 -15.59 -8.61 12.69
CA GLY A 60 -14.74 -9.54 11.96
C GLY A 60 -13.25 -9.26 12.10
N LYS A 61 -12.42 -10.02 11.40
CA LYS A 61 -10.96 -9.87 11.44
C LYS A 61 -10.31 -10.25 10.11
N PHE A 62 -9.20 -9.57 9.81
CA PHE A 62 -8.27 -9.97 8.77
C PHE A 62 -7.05 -10.63 9.42
N ILE A 63 -6.59 -11.72 8.84
CA ILE A 63 -5.46 -12.52 9.35
C ILE A 63 -4.49 -12.71 8.20
N LEU A 64 -3.30 -12.14 8.33
CA LEU A 64 -2.19 -12.28 7.37
C LEU A 64 -1.10 -13.16 8.00
N GLU A 65 -0.71 -14.23 7.33
CA GLU A 65 0.31 -15.19 7.83
C GLU A 65 0.05 -15.65 9.28
N GLY A 66 -1.22 -15.88 9.62
CA GLY A 66 -1.63 -16.31 10.95
C GLY A 66 -1.68 -15.20 12.02
N LYS A 67 -1.35 -13.95 11.68
CA LYS A 67 -1.41 -12.79 12.59
C LYS A 67 -2.57 -11.89 12.22
N GLU A 68 -3.32 -11.42 13.21
CA GLU A 68 -4.40 -10.47 12.97
C GLU A 68 -3.86 -9.11 12.55
N ILE A 69 -4.44 -8.54 11.48
CA ILE A 69 -4.19 -7.17 11.04
C ILE A 69 -5.02 -6.23 11.91
N THR A 70 -4.34 -5.38 12.66
CA THR A 70 -4.94 -4.41 13.59
C THR A 70 -4.72 -2.97 13.15
N ALA A 71 -4.25 -2.76 11.92
CA ALA A 71 -3.94 -1.45 11.37
C ALA A 71 -5.14 -0.51 11.42
N THR A 72 -4.91 0.71 11.88
CA THR A 72 -5.90 1.79 11.97
C THR A 72 -5.70 2.86 10.91
N ASN A 73 -4.62 2.74 10.13
CA ASN A 73 -4.27 3.61 9.02
C ASN A 73 -3.36 2.86 8.03
N GLN A 74 -3.16 3.46 6.86
CA GLN A 74 -2.38 2.87 5.77
C GLN A 74 -0.90 2.64 6.13
N VAL A 75 -0.29 3.49 6.95
CA VAL A 75 1.11 3.33 7.36
C VAL A 75 1.29 2.08 8.22
N GLU A 76 0.38 1.88 9.17
CA GLU A 76 0.37 0.68 10.01
C GLU A 76 0.08 -0.59 9.19
N ALA A 77 -0.83 -0.51 8.21
CA ALA A 77 -1.12 -1.63 7.31
C ALA A 77 0.12 -2.02 6.49
N ASN A 78 0.85 -1.04 5.96
CA ASN A 78 2.11 -1.28 5.26
C ASN A 78 3.15 -2.00 6.15
N HIS A 79 3.30 -1.58 7.39
CA HIS A 79 4.19 -2.26 8.36
C HIS A 79 3.73 -3.67 8.72
N GLN A 80 2.45 -3.96 8.57
CA GLN A 80 1.88 -5.31 8.78
C GLN A 80 1.84 -6.16 7.50
N GLY A 81 2.42 -5.67 6.38
CA GLY A 81 2.54 -6.42 5.13
C GLY A 81 1.36 -6.26 4.17
N VAL A 82 0.57 -5.20 4.30
CA VAL A 82 -0.55 -4.90 3.38
C VAL A 82 -0.37 -3.53 2.75
N ALA A 83 -0.13 -3.49 1.44
CA ALA A 83 -0.04 -2.24 0.69
C ALA A 83 -1.25 -2.05 -0.23
N ILE A 84 -1.57 -0.81 -0.53
CA ILE A 84 -2.61 -0.45 -1.49
C ILE A 84 -2.06 0.59 -2.48
N ILE A 85 -2.39 0.38 -3.76
CA ILE A 85 -2.20 1.38 -4.81
C ILE A 85 -3.58 1.90 -5.18
N VAL A 86 -3.80 3.18 -4.90
CA VAL A 86 -5.09 3.82 -5.17
C VAL A 86 -5.22 4.20 -6.64
N GLN A 87 -6.45 4.39 -7.10
CA GLN A 87 -6.72 4.74 -8.49
C GLN A 87 -6.21 6.14 -8.84
N GLU A 88 -6.26 7.08 -7.91
CA GLU A 88 -5.69 8.42 -8.06
C GLU A 88 -4.17 8.42 -7.90
N ILE A 89 -3.49 9.50 -8.30
CA ILE A 89 -2.03 9.62 -8.13
C ILE A 89 -1.72 9.80 -6.64
N GLY A 90 -1.04 8.84 -6.05
CA GLY A 90 -0.61 8.87 -4.65
C GLY A 90 0.77 9.49 -4.42
N THR A 91 1.39 10.08 -5.46
CA THR A 91 2.65 10.82 -5.33
C THR A 91 2.39 12.28 -4.97
N LEU A 92 3.23 12.86 -4.13
CA LEU A 92 3.16 14.26 -3.73
C LEU A 92 3.97 15.14 -4.69
N SER A 93 3.29 16.11 -5.30
CA SER A 93 3.87 17.15 -6.14
C SER A 93 4.89 17.98 -5.37
N GLY A 94 5.94 18.45 -6.05
CA GLY A 94 7.01 19.26 -5.47
C GLY A 94 8.08 18.48 -4.71
N LEU A 95 7.90 17.18 -4.50
CA LEU A 95 8.91 16.29 -3.90
C LEU A 95 9.67 15.55 -4.98
N THR A 96 10.91 15.14 -4.67
CA THR A 96 11.69 14.26 -5.53
C THR A 96 11.08 12.86 -5.59
N VAL A 97 11.48 12.05 -6.57
CA VAL A 97 11.11 10.63 -6.66
C VAL A 97 11.53 9.89 -5.40
N ALA A 98 12.76 10.11 -4.91
CA ALA A 98 13.26 9.48 -3.68
C ALA A 98 12.43 9.87 -2.45
N GLU A 99 12.04 11.13 -2.32
CA GLU A 99 11.19 11.59 -1.23
C GLU A 99 9.79 10.97 -1.29
N ASN A 100 9.25 10.79 -2.49
CA ASN A 100 7.97 10.11 -2.68
C ASN A 100 8.04 8.62 -2.29
N ILE A 101 9.12 7.91 -2.67
CA ILE A 101 9.31 6.48 -2.34
C ILE A 101 9.39 6.29 -0.82
N PHE A 102 10.16 7.12 -0.12
CA PHE A 102 10.39 6.96 1.32
C PHE A 102 9.48 7.82 2.20
N LEU A 103 8.43 8.40 1.63
CA LEU A 103 7.49 9.25 2.37
C LEU A 103 6.92 8.51 3.60
N GLY A 104 7.12 9.10 4.78
CA GLY A 104 6.73 8.52 6.07
C GLY A 104 7.74 7.53 6.65
N ASN A 105 8.91 7.34 5.99
CA ASN A 105 10.01 6.45 6.44
C ASN A 105 11.38 7.12 6.32
N GLU A 106 11.43 8.43 6.32
CA GLU A 106 12.64 9.22 6.17
C GLU A 106 13.58 9.09 7.37
N ASP A 107 13.06 8.67 8.51
CA ASP A 107 13.81 8.51 9.77
C ASP A 107 15.02 7.58 9.62
N GLN A 108 14.93 6.55 8.78
CA GLN A 108 16.03 5.64 8.48
C GLN A 108 17.24 6.34 7.82
N PHE A 109 17.01 7.49 7.19
CA PHE A 109 18.06 8.32 6.58
C PHE A 109 18.43 9.52 7.46
N THR A 110 17.85 9.62 8.66
CA THR A 110 18.08 10.74 9.56
C THR A 110 18.95 10.28 10.75
N LYS A 111 20.09 10.94 10.94
CA LYS A 111 20.99 10.67 12.06
C LYS A 111 21.27 11.98 12.80
N CYS A 112 21.01 12.00 14.12
CA CYS A 112 21.18 13.19 14.95
C CYS A 112 20.45 14.42 14.39
N GLY A 113 19.24 14.23 13.82
CA GLY A 113 18.44 15.32 13.22
C GLY A 113 18.89 15.78 11.84
N ILE A 114 19.93 15.17 11.25
CA ILE A 114 20.42 15.52 9.92
C ILE A 114 20.02 14.41 8.93
N LYS A 115 19.23 14.80 7.91
CA LYS A 115 18.80 13.91 6.81
C LYS A 115 19.93 13.69 5.82
N ASN A 116 20.30 12.44 5.58
CA ASN A 116 21.26 12.05 4.54
C ASN A 116 20.54 11.84 3.21
N THR A 117 20.30 12.93 2.48
CA THR A 117 19.62 12.91 1.19
C THR A 117 20.37 12.08 0.14
N ALA A 118 21.73 12.09 0.17
CA ALA A 118 22.51 11.29 -0.77
C ALA A 118 22.30 9.79 -0.59
N ALA A 119 22.26 9.32 0.66
CA ALA A 119 21.96 7.92 0.97
C ALA A 119 20.51 7.55 0.58
N MET A 120 19.54 8.43 0.81
CA MET A 120 18.15 8.26 0.42
C MET A 120 18.00 8.14 -1.10
N ASN A 121 18.60 9.07 -1.86
CA ASN A 121 18.57 9.07 -3.33
C ASN A 121 19.21 7.80 -3.90
N LYS A 122 20.38 7.41 -3.36
CA LYS A 122 21.06 6.17 -3.77
C LYS A 122 20.17 4.94 -3.55
N LYS A 123 19.55 4.86 -2.37
CA LYS A 123 18.67 3.73 -2.04
C LYS A 123 17.42 3.69 -2.92
N ALA A 124 16.82 4.86 -3.19
CA ALA A 124 15.68 4.95 -4.11
C ALA A 124 16.05 4.49 -5.52
N GLN A 125 17.23 4.91 -6.04
CA GLN A 125 17.69 4.49 -7.36
C GLN A 125 17.93 2.98 -7.42
N GLU A 126 18.54 2.38 -6.39
CA GLU A 126 18.74 0.93 -6.30
C GLU A 126 17.40 0.17 -6.38
N TYR A 127 16.33 0.69 -5.74
CA TYR A 127 15.00 0.11 -5.85
C TYR A 127 14.43 0.24 -7.26
N LEU A 128 14.47 1.44 -7.85
CA LEU A 128 14.00 1.67 -9.23
C LEU A 128 14.72 0.74 -10.22
N ASP A 129 16.04 0.64 -10.11
CA ASP A 129 16.87 -0.20 -10.96
C ASP A 129 16.51 -1.69 -10.82
N SER A 130 16.21 -2.15 -9.61
CA SER A 130 15.82 -3.54 -9.34
C SER A 130 14.51 -3.95 -10.00
N TYR A 131 13.62 -2.97 -10.26
CA TYR A 131 12.36 -3.16 -10.99
C TYR A 131 12.50 -2.87 -12.51
N GLY A 132 13.71 -2.53 -12.98
CA GLY A 132 13.96 -2.20 -14.38
C GLY A 132 13.57 -0.77 -14.79
N PHE A 133 13.33 0.12 -13.81
CA PHE A 133 12.94 1.52 -14.03
C PHE A 133 14.15 2.48 -13.96
N ASN A 134 15.29 2.05 -14.47
CA ASN A 134 16.57 2.78 -14.44
C ASN A 134 16.56 4.13 -15.19
N TYR A 135 15.53 4.38 -16.02
CA TYR A 135 15.33 5.65 -16.69
C TYR A 135 14.66 6.72 -15.79
N ILE A 136 14.12 6.32 -14.63
CA ILE A 136 13.57 7.22 -13.62
C ILE A 136 14.70 7.62 -12.68
N ASP A 137 15.03 8.91 -12.64
CA ASP A 137 16.07 9.48 -11.78
C ASP A 137 15.49 9.82 -10.40
N ALA A 138 15.99 9.17 -9.38
CA ALA A 138 15.52 9.34 -8.00
C ALA A 138 15.68 10.77 -7.45
N THR A 139 16.59 11.58 -8.04
CA THR A 139 16.87 12.95 -7.61
C THR A 139 15.95 14.00 -8.22
N LYS A 140 15.25 13.66 -9.30
CA LYS A 140 14.35 14.59 -9.99
C LYS A 140 13.03 14.76 -9.25
N VAL A 141 12.40 15.92 -9.45
CA VAL A 141 11.06 16.19 -8.95
C VAL A 141 10.06 15.30 -9.66
N ILE A 142 9.11 14.73 -8.92
CA ILE A 142 8.11 13.80 -9.47
C ILE A 142 7.27 14.45 -10.59
N ASP A 143 7.15 15.77 -10.58
CA ASP A 143 6.38 16.53 -11.56
C ASP A 143 6.99 16.54 -12.96
N ASP A 144 8.27 16.20 -13.09
CA ASP A 144 8.95 16.04 -14.38
C ASP A 144 8.54 14.76 -15.13
N TYR A 145 7.79 13.85 -14.45
CA TYR A 145 7.38 12.57 -14.98
C TYR A 145 5.89 12.55 -15.36
N ASN A 146 5.57 11.77 -16.39
CA ASN A 146 4.19 11.56 -16.84
C ASN A 146 3.38 10.71 -15.82
N PHE A 147 2.09 10.50 -16.11
CA PHE A 147 1.19 9.77 -15.23
C PHE A 147 1.66 8.30 -15.01
N GLU A 148 2.08 7.64 -16.08
CA GLU A 148 2.51 6.24 -16.05
C GLU A 148 3.76 6.06 -15.19
N ASP A 149 4.75 6.90 -15.36
CA ASP A 149 5.99 6.86 -14.56
C ASP A 149 5.72 7.12 -13.09
N ARG A 150 4.82 8.06 -12.77
CA ARG A 150 4.40 8.30 -11.38
C ARG A 150 3.73 7.08 -10.76
N LYS A 151 2.95 6.32 -11.54
CA LYS A 151 2.36 5.05 -11.08
C LYS A 151 3.42 3.98 -10.84
N LEU A 152 4.49 3.92 -11.64
CA LEU A 152 5.62 3.03 -11.39
C LEU A 152 6.34 3.38 -10.08
N VAL A 153 6.53 4.67 -9.79
CA VAL A 153 7.08 5.14 -8.51
C VAL A 153 6.19 4.72 -7.32
N GLU A 154 4.86 4.79 -7.46
CA GLU A 154 3.91 4.29 -6.44
C GLU A 154 4.06 2.78 -6.21
N ILE A 155 4.22 2.00 -7.28
CA ILE A 155 4.45 0.55 -7.18
C ILE A 155 5.74 0.30 -6.39
N VAL A 156 6.84 0.96 -6.75
CA VAL A 156 8.12 0.84 -6.03
C VAL A 156 7.97 1.23 -4.56
N LYS A 157 7.27 2.33 -4.27
CA LYS A 157 6.95 2.74 -2.89
C LYS A 157 6.19 1.66 -2.14
N SER A 158 5.14 1.09 -2.74
CA SER A 158 4.31 0.09 -2.09
C SER A 158 5.07 -1.19 -1.78
N THR A 159 6.00 -1.60 -2.64
CA THR A 159 6.82 -2.81 -2.46
C THR A 159 7.98 -2.63 -1.48
N TYR A 160 8.30 -1.38 -1.10
CA TYR A 160 9.37 -1.10 -0.13
C TYR A 160 9.14 -1.80 1.22
N PHE A 161 7.91 -1.90 1.67
CA PHE A 161 7.54 -2.55 2.93
C PHE A 161 7.50 -4.09 2.83
N ASN A 162 7.81 -4.65 1.66
CA ASN A 162 7.75 -6.09 1.38
C ASN A 162 6.39 -6.70 1.78
N PRO A 163 5.29 -6.10 1.24
CA PRO A 163 3.93 -6.54 1.55
C PRO A 163 3.64 -7.94 1.03
#